data_211d0044ec2165511ddab07dc47fad60
#
_entry.id   211d0044ec2165511ddab07dc47fad60
#
_cell.length_a   1.000
_cell.length_b   1.000
_cell.length_c   1.000
_cell.angle_alpha   90.00
_cell.angle_beta   90.00
_cell.angle_gamma   90.00
#
_symmetry.space_group_name_H-M   'P 1'
#
loop_
_entity.id
_entity.type
_entity.pdbx_description
1 polymer ?
#
loop_
_entity_poly.entity_id
_entity_poly.type
_entity_poly.pdbx_seq_one_letter_code
_entity_poly.pdbx_strand_id
1 'polypeptide(L)'
;AAQSLGFLKDQLPQVRKDLEKAENALNAFQIRSKSIDISLEAKAILDQIVALDTSISTLKLQQAEMDRKFTPQHPAYRALMGQLAELTAKQNRLAKQVEGLPTTQQELLSLTRDLKVSTEIYTQLLNKSQELDVMRAGAVGNVRLIDTADVDLRFPVKPKKALIVLIATLLGAFLAIGYVLFRKALNRGVQNPDDIEKLGLPV
;
A
#
# COMPACT_ATOMS: atom_id res chain seq x y z
N ALA A 1 -1.27 -4.51 1.16
CA ALA A 1 -2.28 -5.12 2.04
C ALA A 1 -3.48 -5.71 1.27
N ALA A 2 -4.16 -4.96 0.40
CA ALA A 2 -5.36 -5.45 -0.31
C ALA A 2 -5.08 -6.66 -1.23
N GLN A 3 -3.97 -6.66 -1.96
CA GLN A 3 -3.59 -7.78 -2.85
C GLN A 3 -3.21 -9.04 -2.07
N SER A 4 -2.48 -8.89 -0.96
CA SER A 4 -2.09 -10.02 -0.10
C SER A 4 -3.32 -10.65 0.57
N LEU A 5 -4.28 -9.83 0.99
CA LEU A 5 -5.54 -10.31 1.55
C LEU A 5 -6.38 -11.07 0.52
N GLY A 6 -6.47 -10.58 -0.73
CA GLY A 6 -7.14 -11.30 -1.82
C GLY A 6 -6.54 -12.67 -2.05
N PHE A 7 -5.21 -12.75 -2.16
CA PHE A 7 -4.49 -14.00 -2.31
C PHE A 7 -4.76 -15.01 -1.17
N LEU A 8 -4.74 -14.54 0.07
CA LEU A 8 -5.01 -15.42 1.23
C LEU A 8 -6.46 -15.92 1.24
N LYS A 9 -7.43 -15.07 0.89
CA LYS A 9 -8.85 -15.46 0.79
C LYS A 9 -9.10 -16.50 -0.31
N ASP A 10 -8.33 -16.45 -1.39
CA ASP A 10 -8.40 -17.45 -2.47
C ASP A 10 -7.74 -18.79 -2.06
N GLN A 11 -6.71 -18.76 -1.20
CA GLN A 11 -6.01 -19.96 -0.75
C GLN A 11 -6.73 -20.68 0.41
N LEU A 12 -7.39 -19.96 1.31
CA LEU A 12 -8.05 -20.52 2.49
C LEU A 12 -9.04 -21.66 2.18
N PRO A 13 -9.94 -21.57 1.17
CA PRO A 13 -10.86 -22.65 0.84
C PRO A 13 -10.13 -23.91 0.38
N GLN A 14 -9.02 -23.77 -0.35
CA GLN A 14 -8.24 -24.91 -0.82
C GLN A 14 -7.56 -25.62 0.34
N VAL A 15 -6.90 -24.87 1.22
CA VAL A 15 -6.22 -25.44 2.40
C VAL A 15 -7.23 -26.08 3.37
N ARG A 16 -8.41 -25.51 3.53
CA ARG A 16 -9.50 -26.15 4.30
C ARG A 16 -9.92 -27.48 3.71
N LYS A 17 -10.06 -27.56 2.38
CA LYS A 17 -10.41 -28.81 1.69
C LYS A 17 -9.30 -29.87 1.85
N ASP A 18 -8.04 -29.45 1.85
CA ASP A 18 -6.91 -30.36 2.06
C ASP A 18 -6.86 -30.85 3.51
N LEU A 19 -7.20 -30.00 4.48
CA LEU A 19 -7.38 -30.39 5.89
C LEU A 19 -8.50 -31.44 6.04
N GLU A 20 -9.69 -31.19 5.48
CA GLU A 20 -10.81 -32.15 5.52
C GLU A 20 -10.45 -33.51 4.90
N LYS A 21 -9.67 -33.51 3.81
CA LYS A 21 -9.18 -34.76 3.21
C LYS A 21 -8.20 -35.50 4.14
N ALA A 22 -7.28 -34.79 4.78
CA ALA A 22 -6.32 -35.38 5.69
C ALA A 22 -7.00 -35.98 6.94
N GLU A 23 -8.00 -35.28 7.50
CA GLU A 23 -8.84 -35.78 8.60
C GLU A 23 -9.56 -37.06 8.22
N ASN A 24 -10.22 -37.09 7.06
CA ASN A 24 -10.95 -38.24 6.57
C ASN A 24 -10.03 -39.44 6.30
N ALA A 25 -8.85 -39.19 5.73
CA ALA A 25 -7.88 -40.24 5.45
C ALA A 25 -7.31 -40.88 6.74
N LEU A 26 -6.97 -40.07 7.74
CA LEU A 26 -6.49 -40.57 9.03
C LEU A 26 -7.61 -41.34 9.74
N ASN A 27 -8.84 -40.84 9.75
CA ASN A 27 -9.97 -41.54 10.37
C ASN A 27 -10.24 -42.89 9.69
N ALA A 28 -10.25 -42.94 8.38
CA ALA A 28 -10.42 -44.19 7.62
C ALA A 28 -9.29 -45.19 7.92
N PHE A 29 -8.06 -44.75 8.10
CA PHE A 29 -6.94 -45.60 8.50
C PHE A 29 -7.11 -46.14 9.92
N GLN A 30 -7.49 -45.27 10.88
CA GLN A 30 -7.72 -45.69 12.28
C GLN A 30 -8.82 -46.75 12.43
N ILE A 31 -9.91 -46.61 11.68
CA ILE A 31 -11.00 -47.59 11.65
C ILE A 31 -10.51 -48.92 11.08
N ARG A 32 -9.70 -48.93 10.02
CA ARG A 32 -9.17 -50.12 9.36
C ARG A 32 -8.11 -50.83 10.21
N SER A 33 -7.24 -50.08 10.89
CA SER A 33 -6.03 -50.58 11.57
C SER A 33 -6.23 -50.88 13.06
N LYS A 34 -7.44 -50.76 13.61
CA LYS A 34 -7.80 -51.03 15.01
C LYS A 34 -6.81 -50.40 16.02
N SER A 35 -6.62 -49.08 15.96
CA SER A 35 -5.77 -48.30 16.89
C SER A 35 -4.33 -48.79 17.00
N ILE A 36 -3.49 -48.42 16.03
CA ILE A 36 -2.04 -48.53 16.16
C ILE A 36 -1.54 -47.26 16.81
N ASP A 37 -0.75 -47.43 17.90
CA ASP A 37 -0.12 -46.30 18.57
C ASP A 37 1.23 -45.97 17.91
N ILE A 38 1.54 -44.69 17.83
CA ILE A 38 2.81 -44.20 17.26
C ILE A 38 3.91 -44.41 18.30
N SER A 39 5.01 -45.05 17.91
CA SER A 39 6.18 -45.21 18.80
C SER A 39 6.78 -43.81 19.14
N LEU A 40 7.47 -43.69 20.28
CA LEU A 40 8.14 -42.46 20.69
C LEU A 40 9.13 -41.94 19.63
N GLU A 41 9.85 -42.88 19.00
CA GLU A 41 10.78 -42.56 17.91
C GLU A 41 10.05 -41.99 16.68
N ALA A 42 9.00 -42.67 16.25
CA ALA A 42 8.17 -42.19 15.13
C ALA A 42 7.52 -40.82 15.43
N LYS A 43 7.13 -40.59 16.69
CA LYS A 43 6.60 -39.30 17.11
C LYS A 43 7.63 -38.18 17.04
N ALA A 44 8.87 -38.43 17.46
CA ALA A 44 9.96 -37.46 17.38
C ALA A 44 10.29 -37.10 15.90
N ILE A 45 10.32 -38.12 15.03
CA ILE A 45 10.49 -37.91 13.59
C ILE A 45 9.29 -37.10 13.01
N LEU A 46 8.06 -37.42 13.40
CA LEU A 46 6.86 -36.71 12.97
C LEU A 46 6.91 -35.23 13.32
N ASP A 47 7.25 -34.87 14.54
CA ASP A 47 7.31 -33.49 14.99
C ASP A 47 8.36 -32.68 14.19
N GLN A 48 9.50 -33.30 13.87
CA GLN A 48 10.51 -32.69 13.01
C GLN A 48 10.01 -32.49 11.57
N ILE A 49 9.34 -33.49 10.99
CA ILE A 49 8.79 -33.42 9.63
C ILE A 49 7.71 -32.32 9.55
N VAL A 50 6.78 -32.28 10.52
CA VAL A 50 5.71 -31.29 10.56
C VAL A 50 6.28 -29.86 10.61
N ALA A 51 7.26 -29.60 11.48
CA ALA A 51 7.90 -28.29 11.58
C ALA A 51 8.57 -27.89 10.25
N LEU A 52 9.21 -28.86 9.60
CA LEU A 52 9.91 -28.66 8.34
C LEU A 52 8.94 -28.41 7.18
N ASP A 53 7.91 -29.23 7.04
CA ASP A 53 6.89 -29.12 5.98
C ASP A 53 6.07 -27.82 6.11
N THR A 54 5.76 -27.41 7.35
CA THR A 54 5.12 -26.13 7.63
C THR A 54 6.01 -24.96 7.18
N SER A 55 7.31 -25.02 7.51
CA SER A 55 8.27 -24.00 7.10
C SER A 55 8.40 -23.93 5.57
N ILE A 56 8.50 -25.08 4.89
CA ILE A 56 8.55 -25.16 3.42
C ILE A 56 7.27 -24.58 2.82
N SER A 57 6.11 -24.91 3.36
CA SER A 57 4.82 -24.41 2.88
C SER A 57 4.70 -22.91 3.04
N THR A 58 5.14 -22.37 4.17
CA THR A 58 5.18 -20.91 4.42
C THR A 58 6.10 -20.20 3.41
N LEU A 59 7.30 -20.75 3.15
CA LEU A 59 8.22 -20.20 2.15
C LEU A 59 7.66 -20.29 0.72
N LYS A 60 6.94 -21.36 0.37
CA LYS A 60 6.26 -21.49 -0.93
C LYS A 60 5.15 -20.44 -1.10
N LEU A 61 4.41 -20.13 -0.05
CA LEU A 61 3.42 -19.04 -0.08
C LEU A 61 4.10 -17.67 -0.28
N GLN A 62 5.24 -17.44 0.40
CA GLN A 62 6.04 -16.24 0.18
C GLN A 62 6.63 -16.19 -1.24
N GLN A 63 7.06 -17.34 -1.78
CA GLN A 63 7.50 -17.42 -3.17
C GLN A 63 6.40 -17.02 -4.13
N ALA A 64 5.18 -17.55 -3.99
CA ALA A 64 4.05 -17.21 -4.84
C ALA A 64 3.67 -15.72 -4.76
N GLU A 65 3.89 -15.09 -3.61
CA GLU A 65 3.71 -13.63 -3.46
C GLU A 65 4.85 -12.85 -4.15
N MET A 66 6.10 -13.33 -4.03
CA MET A 66 7.27 -12.72 -4.65
C MET A 66 7.29 -12.85 -6.17
N ASP A 67 6.80 -13.96 -6.73
CA ASP A 67 6.68 -14.19 -8.18
C ASP A 67 5.86 -13.10 -8.89
N ARG A 68 4.95 -12.45 -8.16
CA ARG A 68 4.13 -11.35 -8.67
C ARG A 68 4.83 -9.98 -8.61
N LYS A 69 5.90 -9.85 -7.82
CA LYS A 69 6.52 -8.55 -7.48
C LYS A 69 7.96 -8.43 -7.95
N PHE A 70 8.67 -9.54 -8.08
CA PHE A 70 10.11 -9.57 -8.31
C PHE A 70 10.48 -10.53 -9.44
N THR A 71 11.59 -10.23 -10.09
CA THR A 71 12.21 -11.14 -11.06
C THR A 71 13.04 -12.22 -10.35
N PRO A 72 13.29 -13.38 -10.97
CA PRO A 72 14.11 -14.45 -10.39
C PRO A 72 15.54 -14.05 -10.02
N GLN A 73 16.08 -12.98 -10.62
CA GLN A 73 17.41 -12.46 -10.33
C GLN A 73 17.46 -11.57 -9.08
N HIS A 74 16.32 -11.18 -8.54
CA HIS A 74 16.27 -10.31 -7.36
C HIS A 74 16.95 -10.98 -6.16
N PRO A 75 17.82 -10.27 -5.39
CA PRO A 75 18.55 -10.86 -4.27
C PRO A 75 17.65 -11.56 -3.23
N ALA A 76 16.52 -10.93 -2.88
CA ALA A 76 15.58 -11.53 -1.93
C ALA A 76 14.91 -12.81 -2.47
N TYR A 77 14.62 -12.88 -3.77
CA TYR A 77 14.08 -14.09 -4.41
C TYR A 77 15.11 -15.23 -4.37
N ARG A 78 16.37 -14.93 -4.70
CA ARG A 78 17.47 -15.92 -4.64
C ARG A 78 17.72 -16.43 -3.21
N ALA A 79 17.65 -15.55 -2.20
CA ALA A 79 17.78 -15.94 -0.80
C ALA A 79 16.65 -16.90 -0.38
N LEU A 80 15.41 -16.61 -0.75
CA LEU A 80 14.25 -17.47 -0.50
C LEU A 80 14.42 -18.85 -1.15
N MET A 81 14.85 -18.89 -2.41
CA MET A 81 15.10 -20.16 -3.11
C MET A 81 16.23 -20.97 -2.46
N GLY A 82 17.27 -20.32 -1.94
CA GLY A 82 18.33 -20.95 -1.15
C GLY A 82 17.79 -21.60 0.11
N GLN A 83 16.93 -20.90 0.86
CA GLN A 83 16.28 -21.44 2.06
C GLN A 83 15.38 -22.64 1.73
N LEU A 84 14.58 -22.53 0.65
CA LEU A 84 13.73 -23.65 0.20
C LEU A 84 14.57 -24.89 -0.16
N ALA A 85 15.68 -24.72 -0.87
CA ALA A 85 16.57 -25.82 -1.23
C ALA A 85 17.17 -26.48 0.02
N GLU A 86 17.61 -25.70 1.02
CA GLU A 86 18.14 -26.21 2.28
C GLU A 86 17.10 -27.04 3.04
N LEU A 87 15.87 -26.50 3.21
CA LEU A 87 14.80 -27.20 3.92
C LEU A 87 14.37 -28.47 3.17
N THR A 88 14.31 -28.42 1.84
CA THR A 88 14.00 -29.61 1.02
C THR A 88 15.08 -30.70 1.16
N ALA A 89 16.36 -30.32 1.25
CA ALA A 89 17.42 -31.26 1.52
C ALA A 89 17.31 -31.91 2.90
N LYS A 90 16.90 -31.13 3.93
CA LYS A 90 16.61 -31.68 5.28
C LYS A 90 15.41 -32.61 5.24
N GLN A 91 14.35 -32.30 4.51
CA GLN A 91 13.16 -33.14 4.32
C GLN A 91 13.54 -34.50 3.71
N ASN A 92 14.38 -34.49 2.66
CA ASN A 92 14.84 -35.73 2.03
C ASN A 92 15.67 -36.62 2.98
N ARG A 93 16.41 -36.05 3.93
CA ARG A 93 17.13 -36.82 4.96
C ARG A 93 16.18 -37.46 5.94
N LEU A 94 15.15 -36.75 6.41
CA LEU A 94 14.14 -37.31 7.31
C LEU A 94 13.29 -38.38 6.62
N ALA A 95 12.98 -38.24 5.34
CA ALA A 95 12.27 -39.25 4.54
C ALA A 95 12.99 -40.60 4.57
N LYS A 96 14.33 -40.60 4.46
CA LYS A 96 15.14 -41.84 4.59
C LYS A 96 15.05 -42.50 5.97
N GLN A 97 14.88 -41.73 7.04
CA GLN A 97 14.68 -42.25 8.38
C GLN A 97 13.31 -42.93 8.52
N VAL A 98 12.28 -42.36 7.85
CA VAL A 98 10.93 -42.95 7.82
C VAL A 98 10.92 -44.28 7.09
N GLU A 99 11.70 -44.45 6.02
CA GLU A 99 11.82 -45.71 5.27
C GLU A 99 12.28 -46.88 6.14
N GLY A 100 12.97 -46.62 7.25
CA GLY A 100 13.40 -47.65 8.23
C GLY A 100 12.27 -48.10 9.17
N LEU A 101 11.11 -47.49 9.20
CA LEU A 101 9.99 -47.83 10.06
C LEU A 101 9.12 -48.96 9.48
N PRO A 102 8.36 -49.73 10.28
CA PRO A 102 7.36 -50.66 9.80
C PRO A 102 6.30 -49.94 8.89
N THR A 103 5.84 -50.65 7.86
CA THR A 103 4.94 -50.06 6.83
C THR A 103 3.67 -49.44 7.43
N THR A 104 3.06 -50.04 8.43
CA THR A 104 1.90 -49.51 9.14
C THR A 104 2.23 -48.25 9.92
N GLN A 105 3.42 -48.15 10.49
CA GLN A 105 3.86 -46.93 11.17
C GLN A 105 4.21 -45.84 10.16
N GLN A 106 4.77 -46.17 8.99
CA GLN A 106 4.99 -45.20 7.91
C GLN A 106 3.69 -44.60 7.42
N GLU A 107 2.64 -45.45 7.19
CA GLU A 107 1.33 -44.97 6.73
C GLU A 107 0.67 -44.10 7.81
N LEU A 108 0.64 -44.50 9.06
CA LEU A 108 0.11 -43.71 10.17
C LEU A 108 0.86 -42.37 10.34
N LEU A 109 2.20 -42.40 10.26
CA LEU A 109 3.04 -41.20 10.34
C LEU A 109 2.74 -40.23 9.21
N SER A 110 2.62 -40.75 7.98
CA SER A 110 2.27 -39.92 6.79
C SER A 110 0.91 -39.24 6.97
N LEU A 111 -0.12 -40.01 7.36
CA LEU A 111 -1.47 -39.44 7.54
C LEU A 111 -1.54 -38.43 8.69
N THR A 112 -0.85 -38.71 9.79
CA THR A 112 -0.79 -37.79 10.94
C THR A 112 0.00 -36.55 10.62
N ARG A 113 1.07 -36.65 9.82
CA ARG A 113 1.83 -35.53 9.30
C ARG A 113 0.93 -34.64 8.44
N ASP A 114 0.23 -35.24 7.47
CA ASP A 114 -0.62 -34.49 6.53
C ASP A 114 -1.70 -33.71 7.27
N LEU A 115 -2.32 -34.32 8.29
CA LEU A 115 -3.28 -33.65 9.15
C LEU A 115 -2.65 -32.49 9.93
N LYS A 116 -1.53 -32.74 10.64
CA LYS A 116 -0.86 -31.70 11.44
C LYS A 116 -0.39 -30.51 10.58
N VAL A 117 0.25 -30.79 9.43
CA VAL A 117 0.73 -29.76 8.50
C VAL A 117 -0.45 -28.95 7.97
N SER A 118 -1.52 -29.60 7.50
CA SER A 118 -2.71 -28.89 6.99
C SER A 118 -3.38 -28.04 8.06
N THR A 119 -3.45 -28.53 9.31
CA THR A 119 -4.00 -27.79 10.45
C THR A 119 -3.16 -26.55 10.75
N GLU A 120 -1.84 -26.70 10.79
CA GLU A 120 -0.92 -25.60 11.08
C GLU A 120 -0.97 -24.52 10.00
N ILE A 121 -0.94 -24.93 8.72
CA ILE A 121 -1.03 -24.01 7.58
C ILE A 121 -2.38 -23.29 7.60
N TYR A 122 -3.49 -24.00 7.80
CA TYR A 122 -4.81 -23.40 7.87
C TYR A 122 -4.88 -22.34 8.98
N THR A 123 -4.37 -22.68 10.17
CA THR A 123 -4.36 -21.78 11.32
C THR A 123 -3.50 -20.53 11.05
N GLN A 124 -2.30 -20.71 10.47
CA GLN A 124 -1.44 -19.59 10.11
C GLN A 124 -2.07 -18.67 9.07
N LEU A 125 -2.68 -19.23 8.01
CA LEU A 125 -3.35 -18.44 6.99
C LEU A 125 -4.57 -17.71 7.54
N LEU A 126 -5.36 -18.36 8.40
CA LEU A 126 -6.50 -17.76 9.05
C LEU A 126 -6.09 -16.57 9.92
N ASN A 127 -5.08 -16.76 10.78
CA ASN A 127 -4.53 -15.70 11.63
C ASN A 127 -3.98 -14.53 10.78
N LYS A 128 -3.26 -14.84 9.70
CA LYS A 128 -2.72 -13.82 8.80
C LYS A 128 -3.82 -13.07 8.05
N SER A 129 -4.87 -13.75 7.64
CA SER A 129 -6.04 -13.12 7.01
C SER A 129 -6.75 -12.17 7.98
N GLN A 130 -6.94 -12.58 9.24
CA GLN A 130 -7.54 -11.75 10.28
C GLN A 130 -6.68 -10.51 10.59
N GLU A 131 -5.37 -10.67 10.73
CA GLU A 131 -4.42 -9.56 10.93
C GLU A 131 -4.53 -8.52 9.81
N LEU A 132 -4.56 -8.99 8.55
CA LEU A 132 -4.68 -8.09 7.39
C LEU A 132 -6.07 -7.44 7.28
N ASP A 133 -7.14 -8.13 7.67
CA ASP A 133 -8.49 -7.55 7.73
C ASP A 133 -8.55 -6.42 8.79
N VAL A 134 -7.95 -6.62 9.98
CA VAL A 134 -7.85 -5.60 11.03
C VAL A 134 -7.03 -4.40 10.57
N MET A 135 -5.87 -4.63 9.95
CA MET A 135 -5.05 -3.55 9.38
C MET A 135 -5.79 -2.76 8.30
N ARG A 136 -6.59 -3.44 7.47
CA ARG A 136 -7.43 -2.78 6.45
C ARG A 136 -8.51 -1.92 7.10
N ALA A 137 -9.20 -2.43 8.11
CA ALA A 137 -10.24 -1.69 8.83
C ALA A 137 -9.67 -0.45 9.53
N GLY A 138 -8.47 -0.55 10.12
CA GLY A 138 -7.79 0.57 10.75
C GLY A 138 -7.30 1.63 9.75
N ALA A 139 -6.92 1.24 8.54
CA ALA A 139 -6.44 2.16 7.52
C ALA A 139 -7.55 3.00 6.86
N VAL A 140 -8.80 2.56 6.91
CA VAL A 140 -9.94 3.28 6.29
C VAL A 140 -10.51 4.38 7.19
N GLY A 141 -10.14 4.39 8.49
CA GLY A 141 -10.79 5.22 9.52
C GLY A 141 -10.31 6.67 9.64
N ASN A 142 -9.17 7.08 9.03
CA ASN A 142 -8.53 8.36 9.38
C ASN A 142 -8.68 9.48 8.34
N VAL A 143 -9.36 9.26 7.23
CA VAL A 143 -9.65 10.35 6.28
C VAL A 143 -11.09 10.80 6.47
N ARG A 144 -11.29 11.82 7.31
CA ARG A 144 -12.54 12.56 7.40
C ARG A 144 -12.47 13.71 6.39
N LEU A 145 -13.30 13.68 5.39
CA LEU A 145 -13.53 14.85 4.53
C LEU A 145 -14.20 15.92 5.41
N ILE A 146 -13.45 16.95 5.81
CA ILE A 146 -13.95 17.99 6.72
C ILE A 146 -14.76 19.00 5.93
N ASP A 147 -14.35 19.31 4.70
CA ASP A 147 -15.05 20.20 3.80
C ASP A 147 -14.69 19.93 2.34
N THR A 148 -15.62 20.16 1.45
CA THR A 148 -15.33 20.23 0.01
C THR A 148 -14.90 21.66 -0.30
N ALA A 149 -13.74 21.84 -0.95
CA ALA A 149 -13.29 23.15 -1.40
C ALA A 149 -14.34 23.72 -2.35
N ASP A 150 -15.20 24.60 -1.83
CA ASP A 150 -16.18 25.35 -2.62
C ASP A 150 -15.58 26.72 -2.96
N VAL A 151 -15.41 26.98 -4.24
CA VAL A 151 -14.89 28.24 -4.74
C VAL A 151 -16.09 29.12 -5.14
N ASP A 152 -16.33 30.20 -4.40
CA ASP A 152 -17.34 31.18 -4.77
C ASP A 152 -16.91 31.92 -6.05
N LEU A 153 -17.45 31.45 -7.16
CA LEU A 153 -17.20 32.04 -8.50
C LEU A 153 -17.96 33.34 -8.75
N ARG A 154 -18.85 33.76 -7.84
CA ARG A 154 -19.72 34.93 -8.04
C ARG A 154 -18.97 36.24 -7.86
N PHE A 155 -17.94 36.26 -7.03
CA PHE A 155 -17.18 37.48 -6.75
C PHE A 155 -15.68 37.27 -6.90
N PRO A 156 -15.07 37.72 -8.02
CA PRO A 156 -13.64 37.64 -8.19
C PRO A 156 -12.93 38.53 -7.15
N VAL A 157 -12.11 37.93 -6.30
CA VAL A 157 -11.39 38.62 -5.23
C VAL A 157 -10.33 39.57 -5.76
N LYS A 158 -9.82 39.32 -6.96
CA LYS A 158 -8.83 40.16 -7.67
C LYS A 158 -9.06 40.03 -9.20
N PRO A 159 -8.88 41.11 -9.99
CA PRO A 159 -8.54 42.48 -9.60
C PRO A 159 -9.77 43.27 -9.13
N LYS A 160 -9.63 44.18 -8.15
CA LYS A 160 -10.71 45.08 -7.71
C LYS A 160 -10.94 46.17 -8.75
N LYS A 161 -11.80 45.92 -9.73
CA LYS A 161 -12.01 46.77 -10.89
C LYS A 161 -12.39 48.22 -10.52
N ALA A 162 -13.24 48.41 -9.51
CA ALA A 162 -13.64 49.73 -9.02
C ALA A 162 -12.44 50.54 -8.48
N LEU A 163 -11.52 49.91 -7.77
CA LEU A 163 -10.32 50.57 -7.23
C LEU A 163 -9.34 50.95 -8.35
N ILE A 164 -9.20 50.12 -9.38
CA ILE A 164 -8.35 50.43 -10.53
C ILE A 164 -8.91 51.63 -11.30
N VAL A 165 -10.21 51.68 -11.55
CA VAL A 165 -10.86 52.78 -12.23
C VAL A 165 -10.72 54.08 -11.45
N LEU A 166 -10.90 54.05 -10.11
CA LEU A 166 -10.76 55.23 -9.25
C LEU A 166 -9.31 55.78 -9.28
N ILE A 167 -8.31 54.91 -9.18
CA ILE A 167 -6.90 55.32 -9.26
C ILE A 167 -6.58 55.88 -10.63
N ALA A 168 -7.04 55.26 -11.70
CA ALA A 168 -6.78 55.71 -13.07
C ALA A 168 -7.40 57.08 -13.36
N THR A 169 -8.64 57.34 -12.87
CA THR A 169 -9.28 58.66 -13.04
C THR A 169 -8.59 59.74 -12.25
N LEU A 170 -8.17 59.50 -11.00
CA LEU A 170 -7.42 60.45 -10.21
C LEU A 170 -6.07 60.79 -10.85
N LEU A 171 -5.34 59.74 -11.31
CA LEU A 171 -4.05 59.94 -11.98
C LEU A 171 -4.21 60.70 -13.29
N GLY A 172 -5.24 60.42 -14.09
CA GLY A 172 -5.58 61.15 -15.31
C GLY A 172 -5.90 62.61 -15.06
N ALA A 173 -6.73 62.90 -14.04
CA ALA A 173 -7.05 64.25 -13.65
C ALA A 173 -5.80 65.03 -13.18
N PHE A 174 -4.95 64.41 -12.39
CA PHE A 174 -3.70 65.02 -11.92
C PHE A 174 -2.75 65.36 -13.10
N LEU A 175 -2.58 64.43 -14.03
CA LEU A 175 -1.78 64.67 -15.22
C LEU A 175 -2.35 65.76 -16.13
N ALA A 176 -3.68 65.82 -16.29
CA ALA A 176 -4.33 66.86 -17.07
C ALA A 176 -4.13 68.26 -16.48
N ILE A 177 -4.31 68.37 -15.14
CA ILE A 177 -4.06 69.64 -14.45
C ILE A 177 -2.58 70.05 -14.57
N GLY A 178 -1.67 69.08 -14.34
CA GLY A 178 -0.22 69.33 -14.50
C GLY A 178 0.14 69.77 -15.89
N TYR A 179 -0.44 69.18 -16.91
CA TYR A 179 -0.22 69.57 -18.29
C TYR A 179 -0.68 71.01 -18.61
N VAL A 180 -1.89 71.37 -18.12
CA VAL A 180 -2.42 72.74 -18.29
C VAL A 180 -1.54 73.75 -17.58
N LEU A 181 -1.13 73.49 -16.35
CA LEU A 181 -0.23 74.38 -15.60
C LEU A 181 1.15 74.52 -16.27
N PHE A 182 1.71 73.42 -16.76
CA PHE A 182 2.98 73.40 -17.48
C PHE A 182 2.88 74.21 -18.78
N ARG A 183 1.80 74.03 -19.56
CA ARG A 183 1.56 74.78 -20.75
C ARG A 183 1.39 76.29 -20.47
N LYS A 184 0.69 76.64 -19.37
CA LYS A 184 0.53 78.03 -18.91
C LYS A 184 1.88 78.63 -18.47
N ALA A 185 2.72 77.89 -17.82
CA ALA A 185 4.05 78.33 -17.37
C ALA A 185 5.02 78.58 -18.55
N LEU A 186 4.90 77.77 -19.63
CA LEU A 186 5.69 77.95 -20.84
C LEU A 186 5.19 79.09 -21.78
N ASN A 187 3.93 79.34 -21.76
CA ASN A 187 3.31 80.48 -22.54
C ASN A 187 3.35 81.74 -21.69
N ARG A 188 4.49 82.33 -21.59
CA ARG A 188 4.68 83.68 -21.04
C ARG A 188 4.24 84.76 -22.11
N GLY A 189 2.99 84.70 -22.55
CA GLY A 189 2.45 85.76 -23.24
C GLY A 189 2.14 86.94 -22.32
N VAL A 190 2.36 88.15 -22.79
CA VAL A 190 2.01 89.40 -22.08
C VAL A 190 0.52 89.36 -21.76
N GLN A 191 0.14 89.23 -20.49
CA GLN A 191 -1.27 89.09 -20.05
C GLN A 191 -1.85 90.40 -19.47
N ASN A 192 -1.00 91.42 -19.19
CA ASN A 192 -1.48 92.66 -18.65
C ASN A 192 -1.08 93.83 -19.60
N PRO A 193 -1.99 94.72 -19.89
CA PRO A 193 -1.69 95.95 -20.71
C PRO A 193 -0.58 96.78 -20.04
N ASP A 194 -0.47 96.80 -18.72
CA ASP A 194 0.53 97.57 -17.94
C ASP A 194 1.98 97.13 -18.23
N ASP A 195 2.20 95.85 -18.67
CA ASP A 195 3.54 95.38 -19.05
C ASP A 195 3.98 95.93 -20.43
N ILE A 196 3.04 96.32 -21.30
CA ILE A 196 3.32 96.90 -22.56
C ILE A 196 3.62 98.43 -22.39
N GLU A 197 2.91 99.05 -21.47
CA GLU A 197 3.12 100.48 -21.15
C GLU A 197 4.48 100.78 -20.57
N LYS A 198 5.05 99.83 -19.73
CA LYS A 198 6.41 99.93 -19.19
C LYS A 198 7.48 99.84 -20.26
N LEU A 199 7.21 99.24 -21.40
CA LEU A 199 8.11 99.16 -22.56
C LEU A 199 8.03 100.31 -23.51
N GLY A 200 7.24 101.37 -23.18
CA GLY A 200 7.21 102.65 -23.96
C GLY A 200 6.52 102.57 -25.28
N LEU A 201 5.66 101.58 -25.51
CA LEU A 201 4.88 101.46 -26.71
C LEU A 201 3.45 101.99 -26.43
N PRO A 202 2.88 102.96 -27.26
CA PRO A 202 1.51 103.44 -27.08
C PRO A 202 0.52 102.28 -27.38
N VAL A 203 -0.42 102.07 -26.47
CA VAL A 203 -1.53 101.10 -26.66
C VAL A 203 -2.59 101.71 -27.59
#